data_a5a4011085376cff6182e4c53b88e3ab
#
_entry.id   a5a4011085376cff6182e4c53b88e3ab
#
_cell.length_a   1.000
_cell.length_b   1.000
_cell.length_c   1.000
_cell.angle_alpha   90.00
_cell.angle_beta   90.00
_cell.angle_gamma   90.00
#
_symmetry.space_group_name_H-M   'P 1'
#
loop_
_entity.id
_entity.type
_entity.pdbx_description
1 polymer ?
#
loop_
_entity_poly.entity_id
_entity_poly.type
_entity_poly.pdbx_seq_one_letter_code
_entity_poly.pdbx_strand_id
1 'polypeptide(L)'
;MPSYELVLQFRGRQVETEDEVVAIEDVLVELLGETETLDDHEVSGAARNILVTTTDPRATFARLAPFLAKAALLDHVIAAFRAPGEAYTVIWPASGTVFSRT
;
A
#
# COMPACT_ATOMS: atom_id res chain seq x y z
N MET A 1 -7.99 -19.38 -6.01
CA MET A 1 -6.85 -18.52 -6.37
C MET A 1 -6.16 -18.05 -5.10
N PRO A 2 -4.84 -18.11 -5.02
CA PRO A 2 -4.17 -17.56 -3.87
C PRO A 2 -4.38 -16.06 -3.81
N SER A 3 -4.51 -15.53 -2.61
CA SER A 3 -4.57 -14.11 -2.40
C SER A 3 -3.42 -13.67 -1.51
N TYR A 4 -3.02 -12.42 -1.71
CA TYR A 4 -1.89 -11.81 -1.02
C TYR A 4 -2.36 -10.55 -0.30
N GLU A 5 -1.66 -10.23 0.77
CA GLU A 5 -1.85 -8.95 1.44
C GLU A 5 -0.80 -7.98 0.90
N LEU A 6 -1.28 -6.90 0.28
CA LEU A 6 -0.43 -5.79 -0.16
C LEU A 6 -0.59 -4.67 0.85
N VAL A 7 0.52 -4.16 1.36
CA VAL A 7 0.53 -3.04 2.30
C VAL A 7 1.20 -1.86 1.63
N LEU A 8 0.51 -0.72 1.66
CA LEU A 8 1.08 0.57 1.28
C LEU A 8 1.31 1.33 2.57
N GLN A 9 2.57 1.50 2.94
CA GLN A 9 2.95 2.15 4.18
C GLN A 9 3.44 3.57 3.91
N PHE A 10 2.73 4.55 4.46
CA PHE A 10 3.09 5.95 4.33
C PHE A 10 3.71 6.44 5.63
N ARG A 11 4.87 7.08 5.52
CA ARG A 11 5.58 7.66 6.65
C ARG A 11 5.83 9.14 6.39
N GLY A 12 5.94 9.92 7.47
CA GLY A 12 6.23 11.33 7.37
C GLY A 12 4.97 12.18 7.30
N ARG A 13 5.15 13.45 6.92
CA ARG A 13 4.10 14.46 7.03
C ARG A 13 3.13 14.50 5.87
N GLN A 14 3.38 13.74 4.82
CA GLN A 14 2.51 13.75 3.64
C GLN A 14 1.17 13.09 3.90
N VAL A 15 1.10 12.18 4.87
CA VAL A 15 -0.13 11.49 5.23
C VAL A 15 -0.18 11.42 6.76
N GLU A 16 -0.61 12.50 7.40
CA GLU A 16 -0.66 12.61 8.86
C GLU A 16 -2.04 12.39 9.44
N THR A 17 -3.08 12.77 8.72
CA THR A 17 -4.44 12.74 9.22
C THR A 17 -5.23 11.59 8.62
N GLU A 18 -6.28 11.16 9.34
CA GLU A 18 -7.19 10.15 8.83
C GLU A 18 -7.90 10.61 7.56
N ASP A 19 -8.23 11.90 7.49
CA ASP A 19 -8.87 12.48 6.28
C ASP A 19 -7.97 12.32 5.05
N GLU A 20 -6.66 12.48 5.22
CA GLU A 20 -5.70 12.28 4.12
C GLU A 20 -5.65 10.81 3.71
N VAL A 21 -5.67 9.89 4.66
CA VAL A 21 -5.71 8.45 4.37
C VAL A 21 -6.98 8.09 3.61
N VAL A 22 -8.13 8.58 4.08
CA VAL A 22 -9.42 8.32 3.45
C VAL A 22 -9.46 8.86 2.02
N ALA A 23 -8.89 10.05 1.79
CA ALA A 23 -8.83 10.63 0.45
C ALA A 23 -8.00 9.75 -0.50
N ILE A 24 -6.90 9.18 -0.02
CA ILE A 24 -6.10 8.25 -0.81
C ILE A 24 -6.90 6.97 -1.08
N GLU A 25 -7.53 6.40 -0.06
CA GLU A 25 -8.34 5.19 -0.20
C GLU A 25 -9.45 5.36 -1.24
N ASP A 26 -10.11 6.50 -1.25
CA ASP A 26 -11.19 6.77 -2.19
C ASP A 26 -10.71 6.69 -3.64
N VAL A 27 -9.50 7.15 -3.92
CA VAL A 27 -8.93 7.03 -5.27
C VAL A 27 -8.49 5.59 -5.54
N LEU A 28 -7.86 4.94 -4.57
CA LEU A 28 -7.39 3.57 -4.75
C LEU A 28 -8.53 2.61 -5.07
N VAL A 29 -9.67 2.77 -4.41
CA VAL A 29 -10.86 1.94 -4.66
C VAL A 29 -11.28 1.99 -6.12
N GLU A 30 -11.21 3.17 -6.74
CA GLU A 30 -11.55 3.33 -8.14
C GLU A 30 -10.54 2.69 -9.09
N LEU A 31 -9.29 2.55 -8.64
CA LEU A 31 -8.22 1.95 -9.44
C LEU A 31 -8.13 0.45 -9.30
N LEU A 32 -8.73 -0.12 -8.25
CA LEU A 32 -8.69 -1.55 -8.01
C LEU A 32 -9.68 -2.29 -8.92
N GLY A 33 -9.30 -3.49 -9.32
CA GLY A 33 -10.13 -4.35 -10.15
C GLY A 33 -10.99 -5.32 -9.34
N GLU A 34 -11.66 -6.22 -10.04
CA GLU A 34 -12.61 -7.18 -9.43
C GLU A 34 -11.94 -8.17 -8.48
N THR A 35 -10.67 -8.49 -8.71
CA THR A 35 -9.92 -9.43 -7.87
C THR A 35 -9.19 -8.76 -6.73
N GLU A 36 -9.42 -7.47 -6.53
CA GLU A 36 -8.71 -6.67 -5.56
C GLU A 36 -9.70 -6.00 -4.61
N THR A 37 -9.39 -6.02 -3.33
CA THR A 37 -10.24 -5.42 -2.30
C THR A 37 -9.41 -4.54 -1.39
N LEU A 38 -9.83 -3.30 -1.23
CA LEU A 38 -9.26 -2.43 -0.21
C LEU A 38 -9.90 -2.82 1.12
N ASP A 39 -9.10 -3.36 2.03
CA ASP A 39 -9.64 -3.89 3.29
C ASP A 39 -9.82 -2.79 4.33
N ASP A 40 -8.73 -2.15 4.73
CA ASP A 40 -8.79 -1.14 5.77
C ASP A 40 -7.45 -0.42 5.83
N HIS A 41 -7.36 0.53 6.74
CA HIS A 41 -6.09 1.15 7.07
C HIS A 41 -5.83 1.00 8.56
N GLU A 42 -4.56 1.10 8.94
CA GLU A 42 -4.17 1.06 10.34
C GLU A 42 -3.11 2.13 10.62
N VAL A 43 -3.06 2.57 11.85
CA VAL A 43 -2.07 3.51 12.33
C VAL A 43 -1.07 2.74 13.19
N SER A 44 0.21 2.87 12.88
CA SER A 44 1.27 2.23 13.66
C SER A 44 2.40 3.23 13.87
N GLY A 45 2.40 3.85 15.06
CA GLY A 45 3.35 4.92 15.35
C GLY A 45 3.19 6.08 14.39
N ALA A 46 4.25 6.43 13.68
CA ALA A 46 4.25 7.50 12.67
C ALA A 46 3.82 7.01 11.28
N ALA A 47 3.50 5.74 11.14
CA ALA A 47 3.16 5.14 9.85
C ALA A 47 1.65 5.00 9.69
N ARG A 48 1.19 5.09 8.44
CA ARG A 48 -0.18 4.79 8.05
C ARG A 48 -0.12 3.67 7.03
N ASN A 49 -0.75 2.55 7.31
CA ASN A 49 -0.76 1.38 6.44
C ASN A 49 -2.12 1.22 5.79
N ILE A 50 -2.14 1.14 4.46
CA ILE A 50 -3.37 0.81 3.72
C ILE A 50 -3.23 -0.63 3.26
N LEU A 51 -4.24 -1.44 3.56
CA LEU A 51 -4.21 -2.88 3.32
C LEU A 51 -5.10 -3.23 2.13
N VAL A 52 -4.53 -3.97 1.18
CA VAL A 52 -5.23 -4.41 -0.03
C VAL A 52 -5.06 -5.92 -0.17
N THR A 53 -6.17 -6.62 -0.42
CA THR A 53 -6.13 -8.03 -0.78
C THR A 53 -6.14 -8.15 -2.30
N THR A 54 -5.20 -8.90 -2.86
CA THR A 54 -5.07 -9.04 -4.31
C THR A 54 -4.51 -10.41 -4.67
N THR A 55 -4.78 -10.84 -5.90
CA THR A 55 -4.21 -12.08 -6.45
C THR A 55 -2.85 -11.85 -7.13
N ASP A 56 -2.51 -10.59 -7.41
CA ASP A 56 -1.22 -10.23 -8.03
C ASP A 56 -0.76 -8.88 -7.49
N PRO A 57 -0.01 -8.89 -6.37
CA PRO A 57 0.38 -7.64 -5.71
C PRO A 57 1.28 -6.75 -6.56
N ARG A 58 2.15 -7.32 -7.39
CA ARG A 58 3.04 -6.53 -8.23
C ARG A 58 2.28 -5.80 -9.33
N ALA A 59 1.32 -6.48 -9.97
CA ALA A 59 0.47 -5.84 -10.98
C ALA A 59 -0.43 -4.78 -10.35
N THR A 60 -0.96 -5.06 -9.16
CA THR A 60 -1.78 -4.10 -8.42
C THR A 60 -0.97 -2.84 -8.12
N PHE A 61 0.23 -2.98 -7.57
CA PHE A 61 1.07 -1.82 -7.28
C PHE A 61 1.43 -1.05 -8.55
N ALA A 62 1.76 -1.75 -9.63
CA ALA A 62 2.08 -1.10 -10.91
C ALA A 62 0.93 -0.24 -11.43
N ARG A 63 -0.31 -0.64 -11.14
CA ARG A 63 -1.50 0.14 -11.52
C ARG A 63 -1.68 1.36 -10.61
N LEU A 64 -1.31 1.25 -9.34
CA LEU A 64 -1.46 2.35 -8.37
C LEU A 64 -0.31 3.36 -8.43
N ALA A 65 0.86 2.94 -8.87
CA ALA A 65 2.06 3.78 -8.86
C ALA A 65 1.93 5.11 -9.59
N PRO A 66 1.29 5.19 -10.78
CA PRO A 66 1.11 6.47 -11.46
C PRO A 66 0.33 7.49 -10.64
N PHE A 67 -0.71 7.05 -9.93
CA PHE A 67 -1.45 7.93 -9.02
C PHE A 67 -0.54 8.42 -7.89
N LEU A 68 0.20 7.51 -7.26
CA LEU A 68 1.09 7.86 -6.16
C LEU A 68 2.17 8.85 -6.60
N ALA A 69 2.72 8.66 -7.79
CA ALA A 69 3.70 9.58 -8.36
C ALA A 69 3.10 10.96 -8.60
N LYS A 70 1.89 11.01 -9.17
CA LYS A 70 1.21 12.27 -9.47
C LYS A 70 0.82 13.02 -8.21
N ALA A 71 0.52 12.30 -7.14
CA ALA A 71 0.18 12.89 -5.85
C ALA A 71 1.41 13.22 -5.00
N ALA A 72 2.61 13.03 -5.53
CA ALA A 72 3.90 13.23 -4.83
C ALA A 72 4.05 12.31 -3.61
N LEU A 73 3.44 11.13 -3.65
CA LEU A 73 3.47 10.17 -2.55
C LEU A 73 4.44 9.01 -2.81
N LEU A 74 4.87 8.79 -4.05
CA LEU A 74 5.66 7.62 -4.40
C LEU A 74 7.00 7.57 -3.64
N ASP A 75 7.60 8.71 -3.36
CA ASP A 75 8.86 8.79 -2.62
C ASP A 75 8.67 8.60 -1.11
N HIS A 76 7.43 8.55 -0.66
CA HIS A 76 7.08 8.46 0.77
C HIS A 76 6.33 7.19 1.13
N VAL A 77 6.24 6.25 0.19
CA VAL A 77 5.51 5.00 0.40
C VAL A 77 6.48 3.82 0.32
N ILE A 78 6.23 2.82 1.18
CA ILE A 78 6.84 1.52 1.04
C ILE A 78 5.72 0.56 0.68
N ALA A 79 5.88 -0.17 -0.43
CA ALA A 79 4.93 -1.20 -0.83
C ALA A 79 5.54 -2.57 -0.59
N ALA A 80 4.82 -3.41 0.15
CA ALA A 80 5.26 -4.76 0.45
C ALA A 80 4.07 -5.71 0.43
N PHE A 81 4.31 -6.97 0.16
CA PHE A 81 3.26 -7.97 0.13
C PHE A 81 3.71 -9.27 0.78
N ARG A 82 2.72 -10.07 1.14
CA ARG A 82 2.97 -11.44 1.61
C ARG A 82 1.78 -12.34 1.30
N ALA A 83 2.04 -13.64 1.17
CA ALA A 83 1.01 -14.64 1.30
C ALA A 83 0.65 -14.79 2.79
N PRO A 84 -0.57 -15.21 3.14
CA PRO A 84 -0.94 -15.37 4.55
C PRO A 84 0.04 -16.27 5.31
N GLY A 85 0.51 -15.77 6.45
CA GLY A 85 1.46 -16.49 7.29
C GLY A 85 2.91 -16.39 6.86
N GLU A 86 3.22 -15.70 5.78
CA GLU A 86 4.58 -15.59 5.28
C GLU A 86 5.20 -14.23 5.56
N ALA A 87 6.51 -14.11 5.34
CA ALA A 87 7.22 -12.84 5.52
C ALA A 87 6.91 -11.88 4.38
N TYR A 88 7.00 -10.59 4.65
CA TYR A 88 6.78 -9.56 3.63
C TYR A 88 7.94 -9.49 2.64
N THR A 89 7.60 -9.24 1.39
CA THR A 89 8.54 -8.93 0.31
C THR A 89 8.29 -7.49 -0.13
N VAL A 90 9.34 -6.67 -0.16
CA VAL A 90 9.21 -5.28 -0.57
C VAL A 90 9.20 -5.18 -2.10
N ILE A 91 8.19 -4.48 -2.63
CA ILE A 91 8.10 -4.16 -4.06
C ILE A 91 8.75 -2.80 -4.34
N TRP A 92 8.50 -1.83 -3.46
CA TRP A 92 8.94 -0.45 -3.66
C TRP A 92 9.36 0.17 -2.33
N PRO A 93 10.45 0.91 -2.29
CA PRO A 93 11.42 1.08 -3.37
C PRO A 93 12.13 -0.23 -3.73
N ALA A 94 12.78 -0.25 -4.90
CA ALA A 94 13.29 -1.49 -5.50
C ALA A 94 14.41 -2.17 -4.73
N SER A 95 15.14 -1.45 -3.87
CA SER A 95 16.25 -2.02 -3.12
C SER A 95 16.56 -1.23 -1.85
N GLY A 96 17.24 -1.88 -0.92
CA GLY A 96 17.78 -1.23 0.27
C GLY A 96 16.78 -0.86 1.35
N THR A 97 15.53 -1.31 1.25
CA THR A 97 14.50 -0.95 2.20
C THR A 97 14.08 -2.14 3.04
N VAL A 98 13.99 -1.91 4.34
CA VAL A 98 13.46 -2.88 5.29
C VAL A 98 12.03 -2.45 5.64
N PHE A 99 11.09 -3.38 5.54
CA PHE A 99 9.70 -3.13 5.84
C PHE A 99 9.32 -3.74 7.18
N SER A 100 8.61 -2.97 7.99
CA SER A 100 7.94 -3.48 9.18
C SER A 100 6.55 -2.87 9.23
N ARG A 101 5.52 -3.72 9.41
CA ARG A 101 4.15 -3.26 9.49
C ARG A 101 3.88 -2.47 10.79
N THR A 102 4.68 -2.69 11.80
CA THR A 102 4.52 -2.02 13.09
C THR A 102 5.58 -0.96 13.34
#